data_d2e54677d1b2173b052dc96b58834105
#
_entry.id   d2e54677d1b2173b052dc96b58834105
#
_cell.length_a   1.000
_cell.length_b   1.000
_cell.length_c   1.000
_cell.angle_alpha   90.00
_cell.angle_beta   90.00
_cell.angle_gamma   90.00
#
_symmetry.space_group_name_H-M   'P 1'
#
loop_
_entity.id
_entity.type
_entity.pdbx_description
1 polymer ?
#
loop_
_entity_poly.entity_id
_entity_poly.type
_entity_poly.pdbx_seq_one_letter_code
_entity_poly.pdbx_strand_id
1 'polypeptide(L)'
;MDEAHRLLERSQYQKAGANQTREIIRAARTSVFFIDEAQQVTWKDAGSSREIERWAQRAGATIQRAVLQSQFRCNGSDGYLAWLDDVLQLRETAQDDLSGIAYHLEVFDTPTALRDRIFTLHEQGHKARLVAGYCWDWVSKNDPDAWDITFPEHGFRMQWNLNNDEGRYLEKPHSIDQIGCIHTVQGLEMDYVGVIIGPDLIVRDGHVITQPSERAGTDRSLHGYKTARKREPEAADARAEAIIKNTYRTLMTRGLKGCFLYCTDPETQAYFRERIAAAVAESHSTLTADH
;
A
#
# COMPACT_ATOMS: atom_id res chain seq x y z
N MET A 1 20.22 -8.27 -2.01
CA MET A 1 18.94 -8.15 -2.75
C MET A 1 17.99 -7.33 -1.91
N ASP A 2 17.71 -6.11 -2.32
CA ASP A 2 16.70 -5.25 -1.73
C ASP A 2 15.32 -5.59 -2.32
N GLU A 3 14.22 -5.24 -1.61
CA GLU A 3 12.84 -5.53 -2.04
C GLU A 3 12.63 -7.02 -2.40
N ALA A 4 13.16 -7.93 -1.57
CA ALA A 4 13.16 -9.36 -1.89
C ALA A 4 11.75 -9.99 -1.95
N HIS A 5 10.73 -9.33 -1.38
CA HIS A 5 9.33 -9.74 -1.51
C HIS A 5 8.82 -9.67 -2.97
N ARG A 6 9.49 -8.89 -3.86
CA ARG A 6 9.16 -8.77 -5.29
C ARG A 6 9.83 -9.83 -6.18
N LEU A 7 10.60 -10.75 -5.61
CA LEU A 7 11.22 -11.84 -6.38
C LEU A 7 10.14 -12.69 -7.05
N LEU A 8 10.40 -13.10 -8.27
CA LEU A 8 9.48 -13.89 -9.08
C LEU A 8 9.77 -15.38 -8.96
N GLU A 9 8.71 -16.19 -8.99
CA GLU A 9 8.82 -17.65 -9.03
C GLU A 9 9.56 -18.13 -10.30
N ARG A 10 9.42 -17.38 -11.42
CA ARG A 10 10.12 -17.65 -12.68
C ARG A 10 10.82 -16.40 -13.19
N SER A 11 12.11 -16.50 -13.44
CA SER A 11 12.89 -15.43 -14.04
C SER A 11 12.38 -15.09 -15.44
N GLN A 12 12.25 -13.79 -15.75
CA GLN A 12 11.85 -13.32 -17.06
C GLN A 12 13.03 -13.30 -18.07
N TYR A 13 14.26 -13.38 -17.57
CA TYR A 13 15.48 -13.23 -18.37
C TYR A 13 15.97 -14.51 -19.05
N GLN A 14 15.49 -15.68 -18.63
CA GLN A 14 15.85 -16.94 -19.28
C GLN A 14 14.59 -17.74 -19.62
N LYS A 15 14.51 -18.22 -20.85
CA LYS A 15 13.42 -19.09 -21.33
C LYS A 15 13.26 -20.39 -20.53
N ALA A 16 14.23 -20.73 -19.68
CA ALA A 16 14.22 -21.90 -18.80
C ALA A 16 13.53 -21.68 -17.44
N GLY A 17 13.10 -20.44 -17.10
CA GLY A 17 12.22 -20.16 -15.97
C GLY A 17 12.70 -20.64 -14.62
N ALA A 18 13.96 -20.43 -14.25
CA ALA A 18 14.44 -20.74 -12.91
C ALA A 18 13.91 -19.73 -11.89
N ASN A 19 13.70 -20.20 -10.65
CA ASN A 19 13.27 -19.37 -9.53
C ASN A 19 14.35 -18.34 -9.18
N GLN A 20 13.99 -17.06 -9.11
CA GLN A 20 14.95 -15.96 -8.89
C GLN A 20 15.69 -16.08 -7.55
N THR A 21 15.02 -16.47 -6.48
CA THR A 21 15.65 -16.69 -5.18
C THR A 21 16.73 -17.75 -5.27
N ARG A 22 16.46 -18.87 -5.97
CA ARG A 22 17.44 -19.95 -6.21
C ARG A 22 18.63 -19.45 -7.01
N GLU A 23 18.40 -18.64 -8.04
CA GLU A 23 19.46 -18.09 -8.89
C GLU A 23 20.40 -17.18 -8.09
N ILE A 24 19.84 -16.28 -7.26
CA ILE A 24 20.62 -15.38 -6.41
C ILE A 24 21.49 -16.16 -5.41
N ILE A 25 20.91 -17.16 -4.74
CA ILE A 25 21.63 -17.99 -3.76
C ILE A 25 22.79 -18.75 -4.43
N ARG A 26 22.60 -19.25 -5.65
CA ARG A 26 23.64 -19.97 -6.37
C ARG A 26 24.71 -19.09 -6.99
N ALA A 27 24.43 -17.83 -7.25
CA ALA A 27 25.34 -16.89 -7.88
C ALA A 27 26.40 -16.31 -6.92
N ALA A 28 26.22 -16.46 -5.61
CA ALA A 28 27.07 -15.80 -4.62
C ALA A 28 27.47 -16.74 -3.47
N ARG A 29 28.63 -16.49 -2.85
CA ARG A 29 29.06 -17.19 -1.63
C ARG A 29 28.25 -16.78 -0.41
N THR A 30 27.76 -15.54 -0.41
CA THR A 30 26.89 -14.96 0.62
C THR A 30 25.82 -14.13 -0.06
N SER A 31 24.57 -14.36 0.29
CA SER A 31 23.41 -13.60 -0.21
C SER A 31 22.70 -12.95 0.96
N VAL A 32 22.43 -11.66 0.85
CA VAL A 32 21.65 -10.89 1.83
C VAL A 32 20.35 -10.48 1.18
N PHE A 33 19.22 -10.76 1.84
CA PHE A 33 17.87 -10.42 1.39
C PHE A 33 17.22 -9.48 2.40
N PHE A 34 16.83 -8.29 1.94
CA PHE A 34 15.95 -7.39 2.69
C PHE A 34 14.52 -7.65 2.22
N ILE A 35 13.67 -8.04 3.15
CA ILE A 35 12.31 -8.47 2.84
C ILE A 35 11.31 -7.85 3.82
N ASP A 36 10.19 -7.37 3.26
CA ASP A 36 9.00 -6.97 3.99
C ASP A 36 7.78 -7.60 3.27
N GLU A 37 7.28 -8.70 3.81
CA GLU A 37 6.16 -9.44 3.21
C GLU A 37 4.85 -8.64 3.19
N ALA A 38 4.70 -7.65 4.07
CA ALA A 38 3.56 -6.74 4.06
C ALA A 38 3.57 -5.76 2.87
N GLN A 39 4.66 -5.73 2.09
CA GLN A 39 4.76 -5.00 0.83
C GLN A 39 4.56 -5.88 -0.42
N GLN A 40 4.11 -7.12 -0.27
CA GLN A 40 3.67 -7.92 -1.39
C GLN A 40 2.32 -7.38 -1.90
N VAL A 41 2.34 -6.77 -3.07
CA VAL A 41 1.18 -6.08 -3.66
C VAL A 41 0.81 -6.61 -5.03
N THR A 42 1.49 -7.67 -5.51
CA THR A 42 1.13 -8.33 -6.76
C THR A 42 1.06 -9.85 -6.62
N TRP A 43 0.21 -10.46 -7.45
CA TRP A 43 0.06 -11.92 -7.50
C TRP A 43 1.35 -12.65 -7.90
N LYS A 44 2.26 -11.96 -8.56
CA LYS A 44 3.54 -12.52 -9.01
C LYS A 44 4.64 -12.45 -7.95
N ASP A 45 4.46 -11.64 -6.91
CA ASP A 45 5.42 -11.50 -5.82
C ASP A 45 5.50 -12.84 -5.07
N ALA A 46 6.60 -13.56 -5.27
CA ALA A 46 6.82 -14.88 -4.70
C ALA A 46 7.89 -14.88 -3.61
N GLY A 47 8.58 -13.74 -3.43
CA GLY A 47 9.60 -13.61 -2.41
C GLY A 47 8.99 -13.65 -1.01
N SER A 48 9.31 -14.70 -0.25
CA SER A 48 8.95 -14.84 1.16
C SER A 48 10.12 -15.40 1.95
N SER A 49 10.13 -15.13 3.25
CA SER A 49 11.14 -15.68 4.17
C SER A 49 11.20 -17.20 4.05
N ARG A 50 10.01 -17.83 3.98
CA ARG A 50 9.89 -19.29 3.81
C ARG A 50 10.49 -19.78 2.49
N GLU A 51 10.28 -19.06 1.40
CA GLU A 51 10.83 -19.40 0.08
C GLU A 51 12.36 -19.27 0.06
N ILE A 52 12.89 -18.17 0.62
CA ILE A 52 14.33 -17.92 0.73
C ILE A 52 14.99 -19.04 1.54
N GLU A 53 14.44 -19.38 2.69
CA GLU A 53 14.96 -20.44 3.55
C GLU A 53 14.93 -21.82 2.89
N ARG A 54 13.84 -22.15 2.22
CA ARG A 54 13.70 -23.40 1.48
C ARG A 54 14.83 -23.57 0.45
N TRP A 55 15.15 -22.51 -0.29
CA TRP A 55 16.22 -22.57 -1.29
C TRP A 55 17.61 -22.54 -0.66
N ALA A 56 17.81 -21.80 0.43
CA ALA A 56 19.06 -21.79 1.18
C ALA A 56 19.37 -23.17 1.77
N GLN A 57 18.40 -23.82 2.40
CA GLN A 57 18.52 -25.19 2.92
C GLN A 57 18.88 -26.19 1.80
N ARG A 58 18.22 -26.11 0.65
CA ARG A 58 18.52 -26.96 -0.51
C ARG A 58 19.92 -26.73 -1.09
N ALA A 59 20.46 -25.55 -0.88
CA ALA A 59 21.84 -25.19 -1.28
C ALA A 59 22.89 -25.55 -0.21
N GLY A 60 22.49 -26.07 0.95
CA GLY A 60 23.39 -26.35 2.08
C GLY A 60 23.95 -25.09 2.74
N ALA A 61 23.27 -23.95 2.60
CA ALA A 61 23.74 -22.68 3.14
C ALA A 61 23.38 -22.53 4.63
N THR A 62 24.26 -21.87 5.39
CA THR A 62 23.93 -21.41 6.74
C THR A 62 23.03 -20.20 6.68
N ILE A 63 21.94 -20.20 7.46
CA ILE A 63 20.95 -19.13 7.48
C ILE A 63 21.11 -18.33 8.77
N GLN A 64 21.21 -17.02 8.63
CA GLN A 64 21.12 -16.07 9.73
C GLN A 64 19.96 -15.11 9.47
N ARG A 65 19.17 -14.82 10.52
CA ARG A 65 18.09 -13.86 10.47
C ARG A 65 18.41 -12.67 11.33
N ALA A 66 18.10 -11.49 10.83
CA ALA A 66 18.10 -10.25 11.59
C ALA A 66 16.80 -9.50 11.32
N VAL A 67 16.24 -8.89 12.35
CA VAL A 67 15.06 -8.03 12.24
C VAL A 67 15.52 -6.60 12.46
N LEU A 68 15.22 -5.72 11.50
CA LEU A 68 15.45 -4.30 11.66
C LEU A 68 14.38 -3.76 12.63
N GLN A 69 14.82 -3.28 13.79
CA GLN A 69 13.92 -2.77 14.84
C GLN A 69 13.63 -1.28 14.68
N SER A 70 14.49 -0.54 13.97
CA SER A 70 14.29 0.90 13.77
C SER A 70 13.37 1.17 12.58
N GLN A 71 12.29 1.90 12.83
CA GLN A 71 11.36 2.38 11.81
C GLN A 71 11.58 3.87 11.59
N PHE A 72 11.86 4.27 10.34
CA PHE A 72 12.05 5.66 9.95
C PHE A 72 10.87 6.25 9.19
N ARG A 73 9.94 5.41 8.72
CA ARG A 73 8.72 5.86 8.04
C ARG A 73 7.72 6.39 9.06
N CYS A 74 6.77 7.19 8.58
CA CYS A 74 5.72 7.76 9.42
C CYS A 74 6.26 8.43 10.70
N ASN A 75 7.33 9.23 10.54
CA ASN A 75 8.03 9.91 11.63
C ASN A 75 8.59 8.98 12.72
N GLY A 76 8.99 7.76 12.34
CA GLY A 76 9.52 6.75 13.26
C GLY A 76 8.46 6.07 14.14
N SER A 77 7.20 6.19 13.78
CA SER A 77 6.10 5.72 14.62
C SER A 77 5.77 4.24 14.36
N ASP A 78 6.28 3.37 15.21
CA ASP A 78 5.84 1.97 15.27
C ASP A 78 4.36 1.85 15.64
N GLY A 79 3.85 2.78 16.46
CA GLY A 79 2.45 2.83 16.86
C GLY A 79 1.51 3.07 15.67
N TYR A 80 1.84 3.98 14.75
CA TYR A 80 1.03 4.18 13.54
C TYR A 80 0.94 2.92 12.68
N LEU A 81 2.04 2.19 12.52
CA LEU A 81 2.03 0.95 11.74
C LEU A 81 1.24 -0.15 12.43
N ALA A 82 1.35 -0.26 13.76
CA ALA A 82 0.58 -1.20 14.55
C ALA A 82 -0.92 -0.89 14.46
N TRP A 83 -1.29 0.39 14.67
CA TRP A 83 -2.66 0.86 14.48
C TRP A 83 -3.20 0.58 13.08
N LEU A 84 -2.41 0.83 12.04
CA LEU A 84 -2.80 0.59 10.66
C LEU A 84 -3.00 -0.90 10.37
N ASP A 85 -2.14 -1.76 10.90
CA ASP A 85 -2.26 -3.21 10.77
C ASP A 85 -3.53 -3.73 11.45
N ASP A 86 -3.92 -3.14 12.60
CA ASP A 86 -5.17 -3.45 13.30
C ASP A 86 -6.39 -2.94 12.53
N VAL A 87 -6.39 -1.67 12.13
CA VAL A 87 -7.51 -1.05 11.38
C VAL A 87 -7.77 -1.74 10.04
N LEU A 88 -6.74 -2.20 9.34
CA LEU A 88 -6.89 -3.00 8.13
C LEU A 88 -7.14 -4.49 8.42
N GLN A 89 -7.18 -4.89 9.70
CA GLN A 89 -7.36 -6.28 10.13
C GLN A 89 -6.36 -7.22 9.42
N LEU A 90 -5.09 -6.79 9.36
CA LEU A 90 -3.97 -7.60 8.87
C LEU A 90 -3.44 -8.53 9.96
N ARG A 91 -3.38 -8.03 11.19
CA ARG A 91 -3.00 -8.76 12.40
C ARG A 91 -3.53 -8.02 13.61
N GLU A 92 -3.85 -8.76 14.66
CA GLU A 92 -4.09 -8.17 15.98
C GLU A 92 -2.79 -7.56 16.51
N THR A 93 -2.87 -6.33 17.01
CA THR A 93 -1.74 -5.65 17.63
C THR A 93 -2.12 -5.26 19.05
N ALA A 94 -1.14 -5.34 19.96
CA ALA A 94 -1.35 -4.93 21.36
C ALA A 94 -1.41 -3.40 21.55
N GLN A 95 -1.08 -2.64 20.51
CA GLN A 95 -1.02 -1.19 20.52
C GLN A 95 -1.92 -0.68 19.40
N ASP A 96 -3.05 -0.13 19.77
CA ASP A 96 -4.11 0.41 18.91
C ASP A 96 -4.29 1.91 19.07
N ASP A 97 -3.48 2.57 19.90
CA ASP A 97 -3.50 4.00 20.15
C ASP A 97 -2.45 4.75 19.31
N LEU A 98 -2.72 6.02 19.07
CA LEU A 98 -1.83 6.98 18.40
C LEU A 98 -1.21 7.97 19.40
N SER A 99 -1.19 7.64 20.69
CA SER A 99 -0.72 8.52 21.75
C SER A 99 0.77 8.87 21.57
N GLY A 100 1.07 10.17 21.66
CA GLY A 100 2.44 10.68 21.50
C GLY A 100 2.99 10.67 20.07
N ILE A 101 2.17 10.32 19.09
CA ILE A 101 2.58 10.27 17.67
C ILE A 101 2.25 11.60 16.98
N ALA A 102 3.28 12.35 16.59
CA ALA A 102 3.13 13.56 15.79
C ALA A 102 2.90 13.21 14.30
N TYR A 103 1.71 12.63 14.00
CA TYR A 103 1.34 12.22 12.67
C TYR A 103 -0.06 12.71 12.33
N HIS A 104 -0.24 13.39 11.20
CA HIS A 104 -1.53 13.93 10.80
C HIS A 104 -2.39 12.88 10.12
N LEU A 105 -3.51 12.50 10.75
CA LEU A 105 -4.52 11.61 10.19
C LEU A 105 -5.86 12.32 10.12
N GLU A 106 -6.51 12.28 8.96
CA GLU A 106 -7.82 12.92 8.75
C GLU A 106 -8.59 12.18 7.65
N VAL A 107 -9.92 12.09 7.80
CA VAL A 107 -10.84 11.56 6.79
C VAL A 107 -11.69 12.70 6.24
N PHE A 108 -11.61 12.91 4.93
CA PHE A 108 -12.33 13.96 4.22
C PHE A 108 -13.70 13.48 3.72
N ASP A 109 -14.68 14.38 3.71
CA ASP A 109 -16.04 14.06 3.27
C ASP A 109 -16.15 13.90 1.75
N THR A 110 -15.25 14.55 0.99
CA THR A 110 -15.26 14.54 -0.46
C THR A 110 -13.84 14.37 -1.02
N PRO A 111 -13.69 13.76 -2.21
CA PRO A 111 -12.39 13.62 -2.85
C PRO A 111 -11.84 14.98 -3.29
N THR A 112 -12.72 15.97 -3.52
CA THR A 112 -12.34 17.35 -3.84
C THR A 112 -11.67 18.03 -2.65
N ALA A 113 -12.24 17.90 -1.44
CA ALA A 113 -11.63 18.46 -0.23
C ALA A 113 -10.27 17.79 0.07
N LEU A 114 -10.16 16.48 -0.11
CA LEU A 114 -8.89 15.77 0.00
C LEU A 114 -7.86 16.32 -1.00
N ARG A 115 -8.24 16.46 -2.27
CA ARG A 115 -7.37 17.03 -3.32
C ARG A 115 -6.89 18.41 -2.95
N ASP A 116 -7.81 19.29 -2.56
CA ASP A 116 -7.50 20.70 -2.25
C ASP A 116 -6.54 20.79 -1.04
N ARG A 117 -6.69 19.90 -0.06
CA ARG A 117 -5.73 19.79 1.06
C ARG A 117 -4.33 19.39 0.57
N ILE A 118 -4.23 18.42 -0.29
CA ILE A 118 -2.94 17.96 -0.87
C ILE A 118 -2.30 19.07 -1.71
N PHE A 119 -3.09 19.78 -2.51
CA PHE A 119 -2.60 20.90 -3.32
C PHE A 119 -2.07 22.04 -2.44
N THR A 120 -2.82 22.43 -1.39
CA THR A 120 -2.37 23.44 -0.42
C THR A 120 -1.03 23.05 0.22
N LEU A 121 -0.86 21.80 0.63
CA LEU A 121 0.40 21.34 1.20
C LEU A 121 1.55 21.35 0.18
N HIS A 122 1.26 21.03 -1.07
CA HIS A 122 2.24 21.12 -2.13
C HIS A 122 2.67 22.56 -2.40
N GLU A 123 1.74 23.50 -2.44
CA GLU A 123 2.02 24.95 -2.59
C GLU A 123 2.85 25.50 -1.41
N GLN A 124 2.69 24.92 -0.23
CA GLN A 124 3.51 25.22 0.96
C GLN A 124 4.92 24.62 0.90
N GLY A 125 5.28 23.93 -0.20
CA GLY A 125 6.59 23.33 -0.42
C GLY A 125 6.76 21.91 0.10
N HIS A 126 5.70 21.25 0.57
CA HIS A 126 5.75 19.86 0.98
C HIS A 126 5.68 18.92 -0.22
N LYS A 127 6.36 17.77 -0.12
CA LYS A 127 6.15 16.65 -1.04
C LYS A 127 4.82 15.98 -0.71
N ALA A 128 3.74 16.43 -1.36
CA ALA A 128 2.40 15.90 -1.12
C ALA A 128 1.78 15.40 -2.43
N ARG A 129 1.17 14.21 -2.46
CA ARG A 129 0.52 13.63 -3.65
C ARG A 129 -0.73 12.87 -3.27
N LEU A 130 -1.66 12.80 -4.25
CA LEU A 130 -2.79 11.88 -4.22
C LEU A 130 -2.38 10.51 -4.75
N VAL A 131 -2.89 9.48 -4.11
CA VAL A 131 -2.78 8.09 -4.55
C VAL A 131 -4.11 7.37 -4.38
N ALA A 132 -4.32 6.29 -5.12
CA ALA A 132 -5.57 5.53 -5.01
C ALA A 132 -5.33 4.02 -5.17
N GLY A 133 -6.27 3.22 -4.64
CA GLY A 133 -6.43 1.82 -5.02
C GLY A 133 -6.74 1.71 -6.51
N TYR A 134 -6.23 0.65 -7.17
CA TYR A 134 -6.35 0.54 -8.62
C TYR A 134 -7.74 -0.02 -9.03
N CYS A 135 -8.78 0.79 -8.79
CA CYS A 135 -10.18 0.43 -9.05
C CYS A 135 -10.76 1.04 -10.35
N TRP A 136 -10.04 1.95 -10.97
CA TRP A 136 -10.45 2.64 -12.20
C TRP A 136 -9.53 2.29 -13.35
N ASP A 137 -10.11 2.02 -14.51
CA ASP A 137 -9.34 1.71 -15.71
C ASP A 137 -8.50 2.91 -16.16
N TRP A 138 -7.33 2.64 -16.69
CA TRP A 138 -6.41 3.66 -17.18
C TRP A 138 -6.74 4.01 -18.64
N VAL A 139 -7.77 4.81 -18.83
CA VAL A 139 -8.26 5.23 -20.15
C VAL A 139 -7.32 6.29 -20.75
N SER A 140 -6.86 7.23 -19.93
CA SER A 140 -5.95 8.32 -20.35
C SER A 140 -4.62 7.84 -20.91
N LYS A 141 -4.26 6.59 -20.68
CA LYS A 141 -3.08 5.99 -21.31
C LYS A 141 -3.13 6.00 -22.84
N ASN A 142 -4.33 5.83 -23.40
CA ASN A 142 -4.56 5.77 -24.85
C ASN A 142 -5.30 7.00 -25.37
N ASP A 143 -5.96 7.75 -24.52
CA ASP A 143 -6.70 8.98 -24.79
C ASP A 143 -6.30 10.04 -23.76
N PRO A 144 -5.32 10.91 -24.04
CA PRO A 144 -4.82 11.90 -23.10
C PRO A 144 -5.86 12.91 -22.60
N ASP A 145 -6.98 13.06 -23.29
CA ASP A 145 -8.08 13.97 -22.92
C ASP A 145 -9.09 13.29 -21.99
N ALA A 146 -9.03 11.97 -21.84
CA ALA A 146 -9.90 11.21 -20.96
C ALA A 146 -9.52 11.36 -19.48
N TRP A 147 -10.51 11.24 -18.63
CA TRP A 147 -10.36 11.21 -17.16
C TRP A 147 -10.52 9.77 -16.66
N ASP A 148 -9.62 9.35 -15.78
CA ASP A 148 -9.61 7.97 -15.28
C ASP A 148 -10.44 7.82 -13.99
N ILE A 149 -10.26 8.75 -13.05
CA ILE A 149 -10.94 8.73 -11.75
C ILE A 149 -11.88 9.92 -11.71
N THR A 150 -13.18 9.64 -11.66
CA THR A 150 -14.21 10.67 -11.70
C THR A 150 -15.29 10.44 -10.64
N PHE A 151 -15.66 11.52 -9.94
CA PHE A 151 -16.78 11.59 -9.01
C PHE A 151 -17.60 12.82 -9.38
N PRO A 152 -18.51 12.71 -10.36
CA PRO A 152 -19.26 13.86 -10.91
C PRO A 152 -20.07 14.62 -9.84
N GLU A 153 -20.62 13.90 -8.85
CA GLU A 153 -21.37 14.44 -7.71
C GLU A 153 -20.55 15.36 -6.82
N HIS A 154 -19.22 15.21 -6.86
CA HIS A 154 -18.26 16.06 -6.12
C HIS A 154 -17.48 17.01 -7.02
N GLY A 155 -17.78 17.08 -8.33
CA GLY A 155 -17.00 17.84 -9.29
C GLY A 155 -15.53 17.41 -9.39
N PHE A 156 -15.22 16.17 -9.06
CA PHE A 156 -13.87 15.64 -9.03
C PHE A 156 -13.59 14.84 -10.31
N ARG A 157 -12.43 15.11 -10.91
CA ARG A 157 -11.88 14.29 -11.99
C ARG A 157 -10.36 14.44 -12.03
N MET A 158 -9.64 13.36 -12.16
CA MET A 158 -8.18 13.32 -12.31
C MET A 158 -7.75 12.13 -13.18
N GLN A 159 -6.55 12.23 -13.71
CA GLN A 159 -5.92 11.15 -14.47
C GLN A 159 -4.99 10.33 -13.58
N TRP A 160 -4.75 9.09 -13.95
CA TRP A 160 -3.65 8.32 -13.41
C TRP A 160 -2.30 8.95 -13.82
N ASN A 161 -1.28 8.69 -13.03
CA ASN A 161 0.08 9.07 -13.37
C ASN A 161 0.52 8.46 -14.72
N LEU A 162 1.08 9.28 -15.59
CA LEU A 162 1.52 8.85 -16.91
C LEU A 162 2.73 7.92 -16.83
N ASN A 163 2.75 6.89 -17.71
CA ASN A 163 3.78 5.85 -17.77
C ASN A 163 5.21 6.35 -18.08
N ASN A 164 5.37 7.59 -18.50
CA ASN A 164 6.63 8.12 -19.01
C ASN A 164 7.57 8.66 -17.93
N ASP A 165 7.24 8.44 -16.66
CA ASP A 165 7.93 9.08 -15.55
C ASP A 165 9.16 8.34 -15.02
N GLU A 166 9.47 7.14 -15.54
CA GLU A 166 10.70 6.38 -15.25
C GLU A 166 11.17 6.46 -13.78
N GLY A 167 10.25 6.35 -12.81
CA GLY A 167 10.54 6.41 -11.38
C GLY A 167 10.73 7.84 -10.82
N ARG A 168 10.54 8.90 -11.59
CA ARG A 168 10.68 10.30 -11.17
C ARG A 168 9.36 11.01 -10.88
N TYR A 169 8.34 10.26 -10.46
CA TYR A 169 7.00 10.79 -10.21
C TYR A 169 6.99 12.03 -9.30
N LEU A 170 7.76 12.01 -8.20
CA LEU A 170 7.81 13.15 -7.25
C LEU A 170 8.60 14.36 -7.75
N GLU A 171 9.47 14.18 -8.73
CA GLU A 171 10.34 15.22 -9.26
C GLU A 171 9.66 16.06 -10.36
N LYS A 172 8.60 15.54 -10.97
CA LYS A 172 7.91 16.21 -12.06
C LYS A 172 6.87 17.20 -11.53
N PRO A 173 6.92 18.48 -11.94
CA PRO A 173 5.98 19.50 -11.48
C PRO A 173 4.51 19.13 -11.70
N HIS A 174 4.18 18.52 -12.85
CA HIS A 174 2.80 18.15 -13.21
C HIS A 174 2.27 16.89 -12.51
N SER A 175 3.10 16.18 -11.73
CA SER A 175 2.64 14.99 -11.03
C SER A 175 1.65 15.29 -9.90
N ILE A 176 1.51 16.56 -9.48
CA ILE A 176 0.49 16.97 -8.53
C ILE A 176 -0.93 16.87 -9.12
N ASP A 177 -1.06 17.03 -10.44
CA ASP A 177 -2.33 16.96 -11.17
C ASP A 177 -2.74 15.51 -11.48
N GLN A 178 -1.97 14.53 -11.02
CA GLN A 178 -2.15 13.11 -11.31
C GLN A 178 -2.29 12.31 -10.01
N ILE A 179 -3.01 11.19 -10.09
CA ILE A 179 -3.13 10.23 -8.99
C ILE A 179 -2.12 9.11 -9.18
N GLY A 180 -1.29 8.86 -8.17
CA GLY A 180 -0.36 7.74 -8.17
C GLY A 180 -1.06 6.41 -7.85
N CYS A 181 -0.65 5.32 -8.49
CA CYS A 181 -1.04 3.97 -8.08
C CYS A 181 0.07 3.29 -7.28
N ILE A 182 -0.22 2.12 -6.72
CA ILE A 182 0.74 1.35 -5.94
C ILE A 182 2.07 1.09 -6.68
N HIS A 183 2.02 0.83 -7.99
CA HIS A 183 3.22 0.55 -8.78
C HIS A 183 4.12 1.78 -8.98
N THR A 184 3.52 2.98 -8.91
CA THR A 184 4.24 4.24 -9.03
C THR A 184 4.89 4.67 -7.73
N VAL A 185 4.18 4.49 -6.60
CA VAL A 185 4.61 5.08 -5.34
C VAL A 185 5.30 4.09 -4.39
N GLN A 186 5.29 2.80 -4.71
CA GLN A 186 6.05 1.82 -3.93
C GLN A 186 7.55 2.17 -4.00
N GLY A 187 8.18 2.30 -2.82
CA GLY A 187 9.58 2.74 -2.70
C GLY A 187 9.76 4.26 -2.62
N LEU A 188 8.73 5.08 -2.88
CA LEU A 188 8.79 6.53 -2.71
C LEU A 188 8.36 6.94 -1.30
N GLU A 189 8.85 8.10 -0.85
CA GLU A 189 8.47 8.73 0.41
C GLU A 189 8.06 10.19 0.16
N MET A 190 6.98 10.61 0.80
CA MET A 190 6.39 11.95 0.71
C MET A 190 6.23 12.53 2.10
N ASP A 191 6.12 13.85 2.22
CA ASP A 191 5.75 14.46 3.50
C ASP A 191 4.30 14.08 3.86
N TYR A 192 3.38 14.20 2.91
CA TYR A 192 1.97 13.90 3.07
C TYR A 192 1.43 13.08 1.91
N VAL A 193 0.52 12.17 2.22
CA VAL A 193 -0.18 11.37 1.23
C VAL A 193 -1.68 11.50 1.39
N GLY A 194 -2.40 11.73 0.30
CA GLY A 194 -3.85 11.62 0.23
C GLY A 194 -4.22 10.31 -0.44
N VAL A 195 -4.99 9.45 0.23
CA VAL A 195 -5.35 8.12 -0.25
C VAL A 195 -6.84 8.04 -0.54
N ILE A 196 -7.19 7.69 -1.77
CA ILE A 196 -8.56 7.35 -2.14
C ILE A 196 -8.71 5.84 -2.01
N ILE A 197 -9.54 5.41 -1.06
CA ILE A 197 -9.91 4.01 -0.87
C ILE A 197 -11.08 3.70 -1.81
N GLY A 198 -10.85 2.79 -2.75
CA GLY A 198 -11.83 2.38 -3.75
C GLY A 198 -12.77 1.28 -3.26
N PRO A 199 -13.69 0.83 -4.12
CA PRO A 199 -14.68 -0.19 -3.78
C PRO A 199 -14.07 -1.59 -3.59
N ASP A 200 -12.78 -1.78 -3.87
CA ASP A 200 -12.09 -3.05 -3.64
C ASP A 200 -11.78 -3.33 -2.16
N LEU A 201 -11.90 -2.31 -1.28
CA LEU A 201 -11.81 -2.45 0.17
C LEU A 201 -12.98 -1.70 0.82
N ILE A 202 -13.86 -2.44 1.46
CA ILE A 202 -15.03 -1.91 2.16
C ILE A 202 -15.10 -2.43 3.58
N VAL A 203 -15.92 -1.78 4.40
CA VAL A 203 -16.23 -2.24 5.77
C VAL A 203 -17.72 -2.53 5.87
N ARG A 204 -18.06 -3.64 6.52
CA ARG A 204 -19.44 -4.00 6.88
C ARG A 204 -19.46 -4.57 8.29
N ASP A 205 -20.32 -4.03 9.12
CA ASP A 205 -20.44 -4.46 10.54
C ASP A 205 -19.08 -4.51 11.27
N GLY A 206 -18.20 -3.52 11.01
CA GLY A 206 -16.87 -3.44 11.60
C GLY A 206 -15.83 -4.39 10.99
N HIS A 207 -16.18 -5.18 9.98
CA HIS A 207 -15.25 -6.10 9.31
C HIS A 207 -14.76 -5.52 7.98
N VAL A 208 -13.44 -5.55 7.79
CA VAL A 208 -12.79 -5.15 6.54
C VAL A 208 -12.94 -6.28 5.53
N ILE A 209 -13.65 -6.00 4.45
CA ILE A 209 -13.95 -6.94 3.35
C ILE A 209 -13.26 -6.45 2.09
N THR A 210 -12.56 -7.35 1.41
CA THR A 210 -11.94 -7.05 0.13
C THR A 210 -12.78 -7.60 -1.03
N GLN A 211 -12.84 -6.83 -2.12
CA GLN A 211 -13.60 -7.15 -3.32
C GLN A 211 -12.67 -7.18 -4.55
N PRO A 212 -12.02 -8.33 -4.84
CA PRO A 212 -11.10 -8.44 -5.98
C PRO A 212 -11.74 -8.16 -7.34
N SER A 213 -13.08 -8.28 -7.45
CA SER A 213 -13.84 -7.97 -8.66
C SER A 213 -13.92 -6.48 -8.98
N GLU A 214 -13.77 -5.63 -7.96
CA GLU A 214 -13.84 -4.17 -8.07
C GLU A 214 -12.50 -3.54 -8.51
N ARG A 215 -11.46 -4.36 -8.67
CA ARG A 215 -10.20 -3.92 -9.26
C ARG A 215 -10.37 -3.70 -10.76
N ALA A 216 -9.75 -2.64 -11.26
CA ALA A 216 -9.79 -2.29 -12.68
C ALA A 216 -9.30 -3.43 -13.59
N GLY A 217 -9.89 -3.56 -14.77
CA GLY A 217 -9.48 -4.55 -15.76
C GLY A 217 -8.03 -4.37 -16.25
N THR A 218 -7.53 -3.14 -16.17
CA THR A 218 -6.14 -2.79 -16.51
C THR A 218 -5.14 -3.08 -15.39
N ASP A 219 -5.60 -3.34 -14.15
CA ASP A 219 -4.73 -3.72 -13.04
C ASP A 219 -4.16 -5.13 -13.23
N ARG A 220 -2.84 -5.23 -13.09
CA ARG A 220 -2.12 -6.50 -13.18
C ARG A 220 -1.74 -7.08 -11.82
N SER A 221 -2.04 -6.40 -10.71
CA SER A 221 -1.68 -6.88 -9.37
C SER A 221 -2.29 -8.24 -9.07
N LEU A 222 -3.54 -8.47 -9.44
CA LEU A 222 -4.25 -9.74 -9.26
C LEU A 222 -4.22 -10.65 -10.48
N HIS A 223 -3.30 -10.44 -11.43
CA HIS A 223 -3.21 -11.27 -12.63
C HIS A 223 -2.81 -12.72 -12.28
N GLY A 224 -3.73 -13.62 -12.43
CA GLY A 224 -3.59 -15.04 -12.03
C GLY A 224 -4.65 -15.48 -11.01
N TYR A 225 -5.24 -14.54 -10.27
CA TYR A 225 -6.26 -14.82 -9.26
C TYR A 225 -7.43 -15.64 -9.79
N LYS A 226 -8.09 -15.23 -10.90
CA LYS A 226 -9.24 -15.94 -11.47
C LYS A 226 -8.92 -17.39 -11.84
N THR A 227 -7.70 -17.67 -12.25
CA THR A 227 -7.25 -19.03 -12.59
C THR A 227 -6.95 -19.84 -11.34
N ALA A 228 -6.30 -19.25 -10.34
CA ALA A 228 -6.00 -19.92 -9.08
C ALA A 228 -7.30 -20.24 -8.31
N ARG A 229 -8.26 -19.32 -8.27
CA ARG A 229 -9.55 -19.50 -7.59
C ARG A 229 -10.36 -20.69 -8.10
N LYS A 230 -10.22 -21.03 -9.39
CA LYS A 230 -10.87 -22.24 -9.95
C LYS A 230 -10.31 -23.54 -9.41
N ARG A 231 -9.08 -23.53 -8.89
CA ARG A 231 -8.35 -24.71 -8.40
C ARG A 231 -8.40 -24.80 -6.88
N GLU A 232 -8.12 -23.68 -6.22
CA GLU A 232 -7.98 -23.55 -4.77
C GLU A 232 -8.64 -22.26 -4.32
N PRO A 233 -9.99 -22.22 -4.23
CA PRO A 233 -10.74 -20.98 -4.00
C PRO A 233 -10.35 -20.27 -2.71
N GLU A 234 -10.31 -20.99 -1.58
CA GLU A 234 -10.00 -20.39 -0.27
C GLU A 234 -8.60 -19.77 -0.22
N ALA A 235 -7.59 -20.50 -0.70
CA ALA A 235 -6.21 -20.02 -0.74
C ALA A 235 -6.04 -18.83 -1.70
N ALA A 236 -6.76 -18.85 -2.83
CA ALA A 236 -6.75 -17.76 -3.79
C ALA A 236 -7.43 -16.49 -3.23
N ASP A 237 -8.56 -16.65 -2.57
CA ASP A 237 -9.31 -15.54 -1.97
C ASP A 237 -8.50 -14.92 -0.82
N ALA A 238 -7.92 -15.71 0.08
CA ALA A 238 -7.04 -15.23 1.15
C ALA A 238 -5.81 -14.48 0.62
N ARG A 239 -5.20 -14.96 -0.48
CA ARG A 239 -4.07 -14.27 -1.10
C ARG A 239 -4.49 -12.95 -1.76
N ALA A 240 -5.64 -12.89 -2.42
CA ALA A 240 -6.17 -11.67 -3.02
C ALA A 240 -6.48 -10.63 -1.94
N GLU A 241 -7.08 -11.06 -0.83
CA GLU A 241 -7.32 -10.24 0.35
C GLU A 241 -6.03 -9.61 0.87
N ALA A 242 -5.01 -10.44 1.10
CA ALA A 242 -3.71 -9.95 1.58
C ALA A 242 -3.09 -8.91 0.62
N ILE A 243 -3.16 -9.13 -0.70
CA ILE A 243 -2.65 -8.19 -1.70
C ILE A 243 -3.40 -6.85 -1.65
N ILE A 244 -4.72 -6.86 -1.53
CA ILE A 244 -5.52 -5.62 -1.46
C ILE A 244 -5.23 -4.87 -0.17
N LYS A 245 -5.25 -5.53 0.98
CA LYS A 245 -4.92 -4.93 2.28
C LYS A 245 -3.50 -4.37 2.31
N ASN A 246 -2.51 -5.13 1.82
CA ASN A 246 -1.13 -4.68 1.71
C ASN A 246 -0.98 -3.48 0.76
N THR A 247 -1.79 -3.42 -0.30
CA THR A 247 -1.82 -2.25 -1.20
C THR A 247 -2.16 -0.99 -0.41
N TYR A 248 -3.29 -0.99 0.32
CA TYR A 248 -3.69 0.18 1.12
C TYR A 248 -2.73 0.46 2.27
N ARG A 249 -2.23 -0.56 2.97
CA ARG A 249 -1.17 -0.40 3.96
C ARG A 249 0.04 0.32 3.37
N THR A 250 0.48 -0.12 2.20
CA THR A 250 1.64 0.50 1.53
C THR A 250 1.33 1.93 1.12
N LEU A 251 0.17 2.23 0.53
CA LEU A 251 -0.22 3.58 0.16
C LEU A 251 -0.28 4.52 1.38
N MET A 252 -0.92 4.08 2.46
CA MET A 252 -1.09 4.88 3.69
C MET A 252 0.22 5.12 4.43
N THR A 253 1.24 4.30 4.22
CA THR A 253 2.58 4.48 4.81
C THR A 253 3.54 5.30 3.96
N ARG A 254 3.10 5.91 2.86
CA ARG A 254 3.97 6.75 2.01
C ARG A 254 4.19 8.15 2.56
N GLY A 255 3.30 8.67 3.41
CA GLY A 255 3.47 9.95 4.08
C GLY A 255 4.38 9.82 5.30
N LEU A 256 5.37 10.70 5.41
CA LEU A 256 6.25 10.77 6.58
C LEU A 256 5.59 11.54 7.74
N LYS A 257 4.81 12.58 7.42
CA LYS A 257 4.19 13.51 8.38
C LYS A 257 2.68 13.34 8.52
N GLY A 258 2.02 12.71 7.52
CA GLY A 258 0.59 12.51 7.58
C GLY A 258 0.00 11.75 6.39
N CYS A 259 -1.18 11.18 6.65
CA CYS A 259 -2.02 10.47 5.71
C CYS A 259 -3.45 10.98 5.79
N PHE A 260 -4.01 11.36 4.67
CA PHE A 260 -5.37 11.87 4.53
C PHE A 260 -6.19 10.89 3.70
N LEU A 261 -7.42 10.60 4.12
CA LEU A 261 -8.25 9.57 3.52
C LEU A 261 -9.52 10.15 2.92
N TYR A 262 -9.95 9.58 1.83
CA TYR A 262 -11.31 9.58 1.34
C TYR A 262 -11.70 8.16 0.94
N CYS A 263 -12.87 7.69 1.38
CA CYS A 263 -13.38 6.37 1.03
C CYS A 263 -14.61 6.53 0.12
N THR A 264 -14.65 5.75 -0.96
CA THR A 264 -15.81 5.76 -1.88
C THR A 264 -17.07 5.16 -1.25
N ASP A 265 -16.88 4.30 -0.25
CA ASP A 265 -17.96 3.66 0.49
C ASP A 265 -18.22 4.39 1.82
N PRO A 266 -19.45 4.84 2.09
CA PRO A 266 -19.76 5.64 3.29
C PRO A 266 -19.52 4.93 4.63
N GLU A 267 -19.82 3.62 4.71
CA GLU A 267 -19.61 2.86 5.94
C GLU A 267 -18.11 2.68 6.22
N THR A 268 -17.31 2.45 5.18
CA THR A 268 -15.86 2.43 5.26
C THR A 268 -15.30 3.78 5.72
N GLN A 269 -15.86 4.88 5.20
CA GLN A 269 -15.47 6.22 5.61
C GLN A 269 -15.79 6.50 7.08
N ALA A 270 -16.98 6.11 7.54
CA ALA A 270 -17.36 6.22 8.95
C ALA A 270 -16.44 5.40 9.85
N TYR A 271 -16.14 4.16 9.47
CA TYR A 271 -15.23 3.28 10.19
C TYR A 271 -13.86 3.91 10.40
N PHE A 272 -13.21 4.38 9.35
CA PHE A 272 -11.88 5.02 9.49
C PHE A 272 -11.95 6.28 10.36
N ARG A 273 -13.01 7.06 10.25
CA ARG A 273 -13.21 8.26 11.08
C ARG A 273 -13.34 7.91 12.55
N GLU A 274 -14.14 6.90 12.89
CA GLU A 274 -14.32 6.41 14.25
C GLU A 274 -13.00 5.85 14.81
N ARG A 275 -12.28 5.05 14.03
CA ARG A 275 -11.01 4.47 14.45
C ARG A 275 -9.93 5.54 14.72
N ILE A 276 -9.87 6.60 13.90
CA ILE A 276 -8.97 7.74 14.13
C ILE A 276 -9.39 8.52 15.37
N ALA A 277 -10.68 8.79 15.54
CA ALA A 277 -11.18 9.53 16.70
C ALA A 277 -10.92 8.79 18.01
N ALA A 278 -11.13 7.47 18.05
CA ALA A 278 -10.85 6.64 19.21
C ALA A 278 -9.36 6.68 19.59
N ALA A 279 -8.48 6.47 18.61
CA ALA A 279 -7.03 6.49 18.83
C ALA A 279 -6.48 7.85 19.33
N VAL A 280 -7.12 8.96 18.95
CA VAL A 280 -6.78 10.32 19.44
C VAL A 280 -7.34 10.57 20.83
N ALA A 281 -8.55 10.07 21.15
CA ALA A 281 -9.19 10.26 22.46
C ALA A 281 -8.41 9.55 23.58
N GLU A 282 -7.93 8.34 23.33
CA GLU A 282 -7.10 7.57 24.26
C GLU A 282 -5.78 8.27 24.58
N SER A 283 -5.21 9.00 23.60
CA SER A 283 -4.03 9.83 23.79
C SER A 283 -4.19 10.93 24.85
N HIS A 284 -5.38 11.50 25.00
CA HIS A 284 -5.65 12.56 25.99
C HIS A 284 -5.91 12.00 27.38
N SER A 285 -6.42 10.76 27.47
CA SER A 285 -6.72 10.10 28.74
C SER A 285 -5.47 9.66 29.50
N THR A 286 -4.44 9.20 28.80
CA THR A 286 -3.16 8.77 29.40
C THR A 286 -2.34 9.93 29.96
N LEU A 287 -2.41 11.11 29.36
CA LEU A 287 -1.70 12.31 29.83
C LEU A 287 -2.29 12.93 31.11
N THR A 288 -3.54 12.61 31.46
CA THR A 288 -4.20 13.12 32.64
C THR A 288 -4.11 12.17 33.85
N ALA A 289 -3.64 10.95 33.69
CA ALA A 289 -3.51 9.96 34.76
C ALA A 289 -2.13 9.99 35.46
N ASP A 290 -1.16 10.73 34.94
CA ASP A 290 0.20 10.86 35.50
C ASP A 290 0.43 12.19 36.27
N HIS A 291 -0.65 12.82 36.78
CA HIS A 291 -0.55 14.02 37.65
C HIS A 291 -1.15 13.79 39.00
#